data_1933043f8e0f548a0758ea91a8406b85
#
_entry.id   1933043f8e0f548a0758ea91a8406b85
#
_cell.length_a   1.000
_cell.length_b   1.000
_cell.length_c   1.000
_cell.angle_alpha   90.00
_cell.angle_beta   90.00
_cell.angle_gamma   90.00
#
_symmetry.space_group_name_H-M   'P 1'
#
loop_
_entity.id
_entity.type
_entity.pdbx_description
1 polymer ?
#
loop_
_entity_poly.entity_id
_entity_poly.type
_entity_poly.pdbx_seq_one_letter_code
_entity_poly.pdbx_strand_id
1 'polypeptide(L)'
;TSSSGFFFTLMAIGMAVSRLFSGKLVDKGMITQVIQAGLYLVCFCFFGLSACGWLADWNLQATSIAFFTIALLLGIGFGTMFPAYNTLFVNLAPNNQRGTATSTYLTSWDVGIGIGMVIGGYIAEISTFKIAYLSGAILTVISLFYFYGKVSPHFHRFRLR
;
A
#
# COMPACT_ATOMS: atom_id res chain seq x y z
N THR A 1 20.22 -5.33 -12.76
CA THR A 1 18.97 -5.51 -13.55
C THR A 1 18.18 -6.74 -13.13
N SER A 2 18.82 -7.89 -12.85
CA SER A 2 18.09 -9.10 -12.38
C SER A 2 17.45 -8.93 -11.00
N SER A 3 18.08 -8.18 -10.10
CA SER A 3 17.59 -7.94 -8.74
C SER A 3 16.26 -7.17 -8.70
N SER A 4 16.08 -6.19 -9.61
CA SER A 4 14.84 -5.42 -9.70
C SER A 4 13.68 -6.29 -10.18
N GLY A 5 13.90 -7.14 -11.18
CA GLY A 5 12.87 -8.08 -11.64
C GLY A 5 12.44 -9.05 -10.54
N PHE A 6 13.39 -9.57 -9.76
CA PHE A 6 13.09 -10.47 -8.64
C PHE A 6 12.31 -9.78 -7.52
N PHE A 7 12.61 -8.52 -7.22
CA PHE A 7 11.85 -7.71 -6.27
C PHE A 7 10.36 -7.60 -6.67
N PHE A 8 10.09 -7.22 -7.92
CA PHE A 8 8.71 -7.12 -8.41
C PHE A 8 8.00 -8.46 -8.50
N THR A 9 8.72 -9.54 -8.80
CA THR A 9 8.15 -10.90 -8.79
C THR A 9 7.69 -11.30 -7.38
N LEU A 10 8.52 -11.09 -6.36
CA LEU A 10 8.15 -11.37 -4.97
C LEU A 10 6.97 -10.50 -4.51
N MET A 11 6.97 -9.21 -4.88
CA MET A 11 5.86 -8.31 -4.59
C MET A 11 4.57 -8.79 -5.25
N ALA A 12 4.62 -9.25 -6.51
CA ALA A 12 3.46 -9.79 -7.22
C ALA A 12 2.92 -11.08 -6.56
N ILE A 13 3.80 -11.97 -6.12
CA ILE A 13 3.44 -13.19 -5.37
C ILE A 13 2.74 -12.79 -4.06
N GLY A 14 3.30 -11.83 -3.32
CA GLY A 14 2.69 -11.30 -2.09
C GLY A 14 1.28 -10.76 -2.33
N MET A 15 1.10 -9.97 -3.40
CA MET A 15 -0.21 -9.44 -3.79
C MET A 15 -1.21 -10.56 -4.14
N ALA A 16 -0.79 -11.56 -4.91
CA ALA A 16 -1.66 -12.66 -5.32
C ALA A 16 -2.12 -13.47 -4.11
N VAL A 17 -1.19 -13.86 -3.25
CA VAL A 17 -1.48 -14.66 -2.05
C VAL A 17 -2.40 -13.91 -1.08
N SER A 18 -2.10 -12.65 -0.81
CA SER A 18 -2.87 -11.85 0.15
C SER A 18 -4.33 -11.63 -0.27
N ARG A 19 -4.61 -11.52 -1.58
CA ARG A 19 -5.99 -11.37 -2.09
C ARG A 19 -6.89 -12.56 -1.75
N LEU A 20 -6.32 -13.79 -1.68
CA LEU A 20 -7.08 -14.99 -1.32
C LEU A 20 -7.60 -14.95 0.12
N PHE A 21 -6.86 -14.31 1.02
CA PHE A 21 -7.22 -14.22 2.44
C PHE A 21 -7.98 -12.94 2.77
N SER A 22 -7.58 -11.81 2.20
CA SER A 22 -8.19 -10.51 2.48
C SER A 22 -9.66 -10.45 2.04
N GLY A 23 -10.03 -11.09 0.92
CA GLY A 23 -11.41 -11.17 0.47
C GLY A 23 -12.33 -11.75 1.54
N LYS A 24 -11.94 -12.85 2.17
CA LYS A 24 -12.73 -13.48 3.26
C LYS A 24 -12.94 -12.57 4.48
N LEU A 25 -11.97 -11.72 4.80
CA LEU A 25 -12.08 -10.76 5.91
C LEU A 25 -12.97 -9.58 5.54
N VAL A 26 -12.86 -9.12 4.30
CA VAL A 26 -13.73 -8.07 3.75
C VAL A 26 -15.18 -8.53 3.70
N ASP A 27 -15.44 -9.77 3.28
CA ASP A 27 -16.79 -10.37 3.25
C ASP A 27 -17.41 -10.50 4.66
N LYS A 28 -16.58 -10.62 5.69
CA LYS A 28 -17.02 -10.58 7.10
C LYS A 28 -17.31 -9.18 7.62
N GLY A 29 -17.21 -8.15 6.78
CA GLY A 29 -17.45 -6.75 7.15
C GLY A 29 -16.27 -6.06 7.86
N MET A 30 -15.09 -6.69 7.93
CA MET A 30 -13.89 -6.14 8.59
C MET A 30 -13.09 -5.18 7.67
N ILE A 31 -13.79 -4.41 6.83
CA ILE A 31 -13.19 -3.60 5.76
C ILE A 31 -12.16 -2.61 6.31
N THR A 32 -12.53 -1.82 7.30
CA THR A 32 -11.65 -0.79 7.89
C THR A 32 -10.44 -1.39 8.59
N GLN A 33 -10.61 -2.53 9.25
CA GLN A 33 -9.52 -3.23 9.94
C GLN A 33 -8.50 -3.81 8.95
N VAL A 34 -8.97 -4.36 7.82
CA VAL A 34 -8.11 -4.86 6.73
C VAL A 34 -7.31 -3.74 6.10
N ILE A 35 -7.94 -2.58 5.86
CA ILE A 35 -7.25 -1.40 5.35
C ILE A 35 -6.19 -0.91 6.34
N GLN A 36 -6.53 -0.81 7.62
CA GLN A 36 -5.60 -0.39 8.66
C GLN A 36 -4.39 -1.31 8.75
N ALA A 37 -4.61 -2.63 8.79
CA ALA A 37 -3.52 -3.61 8.81
C ALA A 37 -2.61 -3.47 7.58
N GLY A 38 -3.19 -3.28 6.39
CA GLY A 38 -2.44 -3.04 5.17
C GLY A 38 -1.62 -1.75 5.21
N LEU A 39 -2.21 -0.64 5.70
CA LEU A 39 -1.50 0.64 5.86
C LEU A 39 -0.33 0.53 6.85
N TYR A 40 -0.51 -0.14 7.99
CA TYR A 40 0.59 -0.38 8.93
C TYR A 40 1.71 -1.19 8.29
N LEU A 41 1.36 -2.25 7.57
CA LEU A 41 2.34 -3.10 6.91
C LEU A 41 3.13 -2.33 5.83
N VAL A 42 2.44 -1.54 5.00
CA VAL A 42 3.08 -0.70 3.98
C VAL A 42 3.97 0.37 4.61
N CYS A 43 3.50 1.01 5.68
CA CYS A 43 4.29 1.98 6.44
C CYS A 43 5.59 1.35 6.97
N PHE A 44 5.50 0.20 7.61
CA PHE A 44 6.65 -0.56 8.08
C PHE A 44 7.61 -0.92 6.94
N CYS A 45 7.08 -1.35 5.79
CA CYS A 45 7.88 -1.68 4.62
C CYS A 45 8.65 -0.47 4.07
N PHE A 46 8.03 0.71 3.98
CA PHE A 46 8.72 1.91 3.50
C PHE A 46 9.82 2.36 4.45
N PHE A 47 9.60 2.31 5.77
CA PHE A 47 10.67 2.55 6.75
C PHE A 47 11.79 1.51 6.62
N GLY A 48 11.44 0.23 6.43
CA GLY A 48 12.39 -0.85 6.21
C GLY A 48 13.22 -0.65 4.94
N LEU A 49 12.61 -0.25 3.82
CA LEU A 49 13.33 0.06 2.57
C LEU A 49 14.29 1.24 2.75
N SER A 50 13.87 2.28 3.47
CA SER A 50 14.76 3.39 3.82
C SER A 50 15.94 2.89 4.68
N ALA A 51 15.67 2.09 5.70
CA ALA A 51 16.69 1.51 6.58
C ALA A 51 17.66 0.56 5.84
N CYS A 52 17.20 -0.20 4.83
CA CYS A 52 18.06 -1.02 3.98
C CYS A 52 19.17 -0.20 3.32
N GLY A 53 18.87 1.06 2.97
CA GLY A 53 19.88 1.94 2.40
C GLY A 53 21.02 2.28 3.37
N TRP A 54 20.77 2.31 4.69
CA TRP A 54 21.79 2.51 5.72
C TRP A 54 22.50 1.19 6.05
N LEU A 55 21.75 0.09 6.05
CA LEU A 55 22.28 -1.25 6.34
C LEU A 55 23.23 -1.74 5.24
N ALA A 56 23.06 -1.29 4.01
CA ALA A 56 23.90 -1.67 2.87
C ALA A 56 25.38 -1.27 3.07
N ASP A 57 25.62 -0.19 3.81
CA ASP A 57 26.95 0.30 4.11
C ASP A 57 27.71 -0.64 5.10
N TRP A 58 26.98 -1.51 5.83
CA TRP A 58 27.53 -2.41 6.86
C TRP A 58 27.55 -3.87 6.44
N ASN A 59 26.48 -4.37 5.83
CA ASN A 59 26.35 -5.77 5.44
C ASN A 59 25.43 -5.95 4.22
N LEU A 60 26.02 -6.12 3.06
CA LEU A 60 25.30 -6.23 1.78
C LEU A 60 24.42 -7.49 1.72
N GLN A 61 24.84 -8.60 2.33
CA GLN A 61 24.08 -9.85 2.29
C GLN A 61 22.80 -9.75 3.14
N ALA A 62 22.92 -9.22 4.37
CA ALA A 62 21.76 -8.97 5.23
C ALA A 62 20.78 -7.98 4.58
N THR A 63 21.29 -6.94 3.95
CA THR A 63 20.48 -5.96 3.20
C THR A 63 19.72 -6.60 2.06
N SER A 64 20.33 -7.48 1.28
CA SER A 64 19.68 -8.17 0.18
C SER A 64 18.51 -9.04 0.67
N ILE A 65 18.72 -9.79 1.74
CA ILE A 65 17.66 -10.62 2.35
C ILE A 65 16.51 -9.74 2.86
N ALA A 66 16.82 -8.66 3.58
CA ALA A 66 15.82 -7.72 4.08
C ALA A 66 15.04 -7.08 2.92
N PHE A 67 15.72 -6.63 1.88
CA PHE A 67 15.12 -5.98 0.71
C PHE A 67 14.09 -6.89 0.01
N PHE A 68 14.43 -8.16 -0.21
CA PHE A 68 13.51 -9.12 -0.84
C PHE A 68 12.38 -9.55 0.09
N THR A 69 12.64 -9.66 1.39
CA THR A 69 11.59 -9.94 2.36
C THR A 69 10.57 -8.78 2.42
N ILE A 70 11.06 -7.54 2.40
CA ILE A 70 10.21 -6.36 2.37
C ILE A 70 9.40 -6.28 1.07
N ALA A 71 9.94 -6.71 -0.08
CA ALA A 71 9.19 -6.79 -1.32
C ALA A 71 7.96 -7.69 -1.20
N LEU A 72 8.10 -8.87 -0.60
CA LEU A 72 6.99 -9.78 -0.35
C LEU A 72 5.95 -9.17 0.60
N LEU A 73 6.40 -8.58 1.71
CA LEU A 73 5.53 -7.93 2.69
C LEU A 73 4.78 -6.73 2.10
N LEU A 74 5.46 -5.93 1.27
CA LEU A 74 4.87 -4.80 0.56
C LEU A 74 3.75 -5.28 -0.39
N GLY A 75 4.00 -6.40 -1.09
CA GLY A 75 3.00 -7.05 -1.92
C GLY A 75 1.79 -7.50 -1.11
N ILE A 76 1.99 -8.11 0.06
CA ILE A 76 0.90 -8.49 0.97
C ILE A 76 0.11 -7.26 1.41
N GLY A 77 0.77 -6.17 1.79
CA GLY A 77 0.12 -4.92 2.18
C GLY A 77 -0.78 -4.34 1.07
N PHE A 78 -0.25 -4.14 -0.12
CA PHE A 78 -1.03 -3.63 -1.25
C PHE A 78 -2.13 -4.60 -1.69
N GLY A 79 -1.85 -5.91 -1.70
CA GLY A 79 -2.81 -6.92 -2.10
C GLY A 79 -4.00 -7.04 -1.15
N THR A 80 -3.81 -6.79 0.15
CA THR A 80 -4.91 -6.75 1.12
C THR A 80 -5.73 -5.46 1.02
N MET A 81 -5.09 -4.32 0.82
CA MET A 81 -5.78 -3.03 0.76
C MET A 81 -6.62 -2.86 -0.50
N PHE A 82 -6.16 -3.35 -1.65
CA PHE A 82 -6.82 -3.12 -2.93
C PHE A 82 -8.31 -3.53 -2.95
N PRO A 83 -8.69 -4.78 -2.62
CA PRO A 83 -10.10 -5.18 -2.57
C PRO A 83 -10.86 -4.49 -1.43
N ALA A 84 -10.22 -4.21 -0.31
CA ALA A 84 -10.86 -3.59 0.84
C ALA A 84 -11.26 -2.14 0.54
N TYR A 85 -10.40 -1.35 -0.10
CA TYR A 85 -10.74 0.01 -0.54
C TYR A 85 -11.85 0.01 -1.61
N ASN A 86 -11.79 -0.89 -2.59
CA ASN A 86 -12.85 -1.00 -3.58
C ASN A 86 -14.21 -1.27 -2.91
N THR A 87 -14.25 -2.21 -1.97
CA THR A 87 -15.46 -2.53 -1.21
C THR A 87 -15.91 -1.34 -0.35
N LEU A 88 -14.99 -0.58 0.23
CA LEU A 88 -15.31 0.63 0.98
C LEU A 88 -16.04 1.66 0.11
N PHE A 89 -15.51 1.95 -1.09
CA PHE A 89 -16.14 2.89 -2.03
C PHE A 89 -17.50 2.39 -2.51
N VAL A 90 -17.63 1.11 -2.85
CA VAL A 90 -18.89 0.50 -3.29
C VAL A 90 -19.95 0.52 -2.18
N ASN A 91 -19.56 0.33 -0.92
CA ASN A 91 -20.49 0.35 0.21
C ASN A 91 -20.98 1.75 0.60
N LEU A 92 -20.30 2.80 0.16
CA LEU A 92 -20.73 4.19 0.32
C LEU A 92 -21.63 4.65 -0.83
N ALA A 93 -21.70 3.91 -1.94
CA ALA A 93 -22.45 4.28 -3.12
C ALA A 93 -23.83 3.61 -3.17
N PRO A 94 -24.88 4.32 -3.66
CA PRO A 94 -26.17 3.72 -3.96
C PRO A 94 -26.07 2.65 -5.04
N ASN A 95 -27.06 1.76 -5.12
CA ASN A 95 -27.03 0.58 -5.99
C ASN A 95 -26.80 0.90 -7.47
N ASN A 96 -27.35 2.01 -7.94
CA ASN A 96 -27.26 2.49 -9.32
C ASN A 96 -25.92 3.20 -9.65
N GLN A 97 -25.07 3.43 -8.65
CA GLN A 97 -23.79 4.15 -8.82
C GLN A 97 -22.55 3.33 -8.43
N ARG A 98 -22.70 2.04 -8.22
CA ARG A 98 -21.58 1.16 -7.84
C ARG A 98 -20.46 1.10 -8.87
N GLY A 99 -20.82 1.08 -10.15
CA GLY A 99 -19.83 1.13 -11.24
C GLY A 99 -19.01 2.43 -11.20
N THR A 100 -19.67 3.55 -10.97
CA THR A 100 -19.02 4.86 -10.82
C THR A 100 -18.09 4.88 -9.59
N ALA A 101 -18.52 4.32 -8.47
CA ALA A 101 -17.69 4.22 -7.27
C ALA A 101 -16.40 3.41 -7.52
N THR A 102 -16.52 2.25 -8.19
CA THR A 102 -15.36 1.44 -8.57
C THR A 102 -14.43 2.19 -9.52
N SER A 103 -14.98 2.85 -10.55
CA SER A 103 -14.18 3.63 -11.50
C SER A 103 -13.45 4.79 -10.81
N THR A 104 -14.12 5.50 -9.90
CA THR A 104 -13.51 6.60 -9.11
C THR A 104 -12.36 6.07 -8.27
N TYR A 105 -12.54 4.93 -7.61
CA TYR A 105 -11.48 4.29 -6.84
C TYR A 105 -10.28 3.93 -7.72
N LEU A 106 -10.50 3.24 -8.86
CA LEU A 106 -9.45 2.83 -9.76
C LEU A 106 -8.69 4.03 -10.35
N THR A 107 -9.43 5.08 -10.78
CA THR A 107 -8.81 6.32 -11.27
C THR A 107 -7.95 6.99 -10.19
N SER A 108 -8.42 7.05 -8.95
CA SER A 108 -7.66 7.61 -7.82
C SER A 108 -6.38 6.81 -7.56
N TRP A 109 -6.46 5.48 -7.71
CA TRP A 109 -5.31 4.58 -7.58
C TRP A 109 -4.26 4.85 -8.67
N ASP A 110 -4.69 4.90 -9.93
CA ASP A 110 -3.80 5.13 -11.07
C ASP A 110 -3.13 6.51 -11.01
N VAL A 111 -3.91 7.54 -10.70
CA VAL A 111 -3.39 8.91 -10.49
C VAL A 111 -2.38 8.94 -9.34
N GLY A 112 -2.69 8.27 -8.22
CA GLY A 112 -1.78 8.17 -7.07
C GLY A 112 -0.46 7.48 -7.43
N ILE A 113 -0.50 6.39 -8.18
CA ILE A 113 0.69 5.70 -8.68
C ILE A 113 1.50 6.62 -9.61
N GLY A 114 0.84 7.28 -10.56
CA GLY A 114 1.50 8.16 -11.52
C GLY A 114 2.23 9.31 -10.83
N ILE A 115 1.54 10.03 -9.94
CA ILE A 115 2.14 11.12 -9.16
C ILE A 115 3.26 10.59 -8.26
N GLY A 116 3.05 9.44 -7.60
CA GLY A 116 4.03 8.83 -6.71
C GLY A 116 5.32 8.44 -7.44
N MET A 117 5.22 7.90 -8.65
CA MET A 117 6.39 7.55 -9.47
C MET A 117 7.17 8.79 -9.90
N VAL A 118 6.48 9.86 -10.33
CA VAL A 118 7.15 11.11 -10.76
C VAL A 118 7.85 11.78 -9.57
N ILE A 119 7.14 11.98 -8.47
CA ILE A 119 7.72 12.65 -7.27
C ILE A 119 8.80 11.77 -6.64
N GLY A 120 8.55 10.48 -6.47
CA GLY A 120 9.51 9.55 -5.89
C GLY A 120 10.77 9.40 -6.74
N GLY A 121 10.63 9.33 -8.07
CA GLY A 121 11.75 9.32 -9.00
C GLY A 121 12.57 10.62 -8.93
N TYR A 122 11.91 11.77 -8.93
CA TYR A 122 12.57 13.07 -8.79
C TYR A 122 13.34 13.19 -7.47
N ILE A 123 12.75 12.79 -6.34
CA ILE A 123 13.45 12.79 -5.04
C ILE A 123 14.66 11.85 -5.07
N ALA A 124 14.52 10.67 -5.68
CA ALA A 124 15.62 9.73 -5.78
C ALA A 124 16.79 10.26 -6.65
N GLU A 125 16.48 11.04 -7.69
CA GLU A 125 17.47 11.65 -8.59
C GLU A 125 18.24 12.78 -7.90
N ILE A 126 17.54 13.71 -7.23
CA ILE A 126 18.18 14.87 -6.60
C ILE A 126 18.81 14.56 -5.22
N SER A 127 18.44 13.43 -4.63
CA SER A 127 18.89 13.04 -3.29
C SER A 127 19.43 11.60 -3.32
N THR A 128 18.67 10.69 -2.71
CA THR A 128 19.00 9.25 -2.66
C THR A 128 17.70 8.43 -2.58
N PHE A 129 17.79 7.15 -2.97
CA PHE A 129 16.69 6.21 -2.76
C PHE A 129 16.26 6.08 -1.28
N LYS A 130 17.21 6.22 -0.34
CA LYS A 130 16.93 6.24 1.11
C LYS A 130 15.89 7.30 1.46
N ILE A 131 16.08 8.53 0.94
CA ILE A 131 15.20 9.69 1.19
C ILE A 131 13.88 9.53 0.43
N ALA A 132 13.89 8.99 -0.78
CA ALA A 132 12.67 8.72 -1.53
C ALA A 132 11.77 7.73 -0.78
N TYR A 133 12.31 6.64 -0.25
CA TYR A 133 11.53 5.70 0.57
C TYR A 133 11.08 6.29 1.90
N LEU A 134 11.91 7.13 2.53
CA LEU A 134 11.52 7.82 3.76
C LEU A 134 10.35 8.78 3.52
N SER A 135 10.36 9.50 2.40
CA SER A 135 9.23 10.37 2.02
C SER A 135 7.94 9.57 1.81
N GLY A 136 8.03 8.40 1.19
CA GLY A 136 6.91 7.46 1.07
C GLY A 136 6.40 6.96 2.42
N ALA A 137 7.30 6.68 3.37
CA ALA A 137 6.94 6.31 4.74
C ALA A 137 6.17 7.43 5.44
N ILE A 138 6.66 8.67 5.36
CA ILE A 138 5.99 9.85 5.95
C ILE A 138 4.59 10.05 5.35
N LEU A 139 4.45 9.96 4.03
CA LEU A 139 3.15 10.06 3.36
C LEU A 139 2.19 8.95 3.80
N THR A 140 2.69 7.73 4.01
CA THR A 140 1.88 6.61 4.50
C THR A 140 1.43 6.85 5.95
N VAL A 141 2.29 7.42 6.80
CA VAL A 141 1.90 7.82 8.17
C VAL A 141 0.80 8.88 8.13
N ILE A 142 0.93 9.91 7.30
CA ILE A 142 -0.11 10.94 7.11
C ILE A 142 -1.42 10.30 6.65
N SER A 143 -1.36 9.39 5.66
CA SER A 143 -2.52 8.64 5.17
C SER A 143 -3.18 7.82 6.27
N LEU A 144 -2.40 7.21 7.15
CA LEU A 144 -2.88 6.42 8.28
C LEU A 144 -3.64 7.30 9.30
N PHE A 145 -3.11 8.47 9.66
CA PHE A 145 -3.79 9.43 10.52
C PHE A 145 -5.08 9.95 9.88
N TYR A 146 -5.05 10.26 8.58
CA TYR A 146 -6.22 10.70 7.84
C TYR A 146 -7.30 9.61 7.79
N PHE A 147 -6.88 8.36 7.55
CA PHE A 147 -7.79 7.22 7.54
C PHE A 147 -8.51 7.04 8.89
N TYR A 148 -7.77 7.10 9.98
CA TYR A 148 -8.35 6.98 11.33
C TYR A 148 -9.24 8.18 11.69
N GLY A 149 -8.80 9.39 11.40
CA GLY A 149 -9.50 10.60 11.84
C GLY A 149 -10.72 10.97 10.98
N LYS A 150 -10.72 10.59 9.71
CA LYS A 150 -11.76 11.01 8.77
C LYS A 150 -12.45 9.84 8.05
N VAL A 151 -11.67 8.96 7.41
CA VAL A 151 -12.24 7.95 6.51
C VAL A 151 -13.00 6.87 7.28
N SER A 152 -12.39 6.29 8.31
CA SER A 152 -13.01 5.21 9.09
C SER A 152 -14.29 5.67 9.81
N PRO A 153 -14.33 6.82 10.53
CA PRO A 153 -15.58 7.33 11.14
C PRO A 153 -16.64 7.66 10.10
N HIS A 154 -16.25 8.27 8.98
CA HIS A 154 -17.19 8.58 7.90
C HIS A 154 -17.80 7.30 7.32
N PHE A 155 -17.00 6.28 7.05
CA PHE A 155 -17.45 4.99 6.56
C PHE A 155 -18.46 4.35 7.53
N HIS A 156 -18.15 4.27 8.82
CA HIS A 156 -19.06 3.68 9.81
C HIS A 156 -20.38 4.43 9.95
N ARG A 157 -20.38 5.75 9.71
CA ARG A 157 -21.59 6.59 9.80
C ARG A 157 -22.47 6.51 8.57
N PHE A 158 -21.88 6.38 7.37
CA PHE A 158 -22.60 6.54 6.10
C PHE A 158 -22.63 5.29 5.23
N ARG A 159 -22.03 4.18 5.67
CA ARG A 159 -22.09 2.91 4.90
C ARG A 159 -23.54 2.49 4.72
N LEU A 160 -23.89 2.09 3.51
CA LEU A 160 -25.22 1.60 3.15
C LEU A 160 -25.42 0.10 3.44
N ARG A 161 -24.32 -0.61 3.79
CA ARG A 161 -24.28 -2.07 4.08
C ARG A 161 -23.18 -2.40 5.08
#